data_9337f032e9e8c79db7d1b31e1254705f
#
_entry.id   9337f032e9e8c79db7d1b31e1254705f
#
_cell.length_a   1.000
_cell.length_b   1.000
_cell.length_c   1.000
_cell.angle_alpha   90.00
_cell.angle_beta   90.00
_cell.angle_gamma   90.00
#
_symmetry.space_group_name_H-M   'P 1'
#
loop_
_entity.id
_entity.type
_entity.pdbx_description
1 polymer ?
#
loop_
_entity_poly.entity_id
_entity_poly.type
_entity_poly.pdbx_seq_one_letter_code
_entity_poly.pdbx_strand_id
1 'polypeptide(L)'
;VTDDESGRAVDAELIRRSEHDPESFADLFDRHAPALRRYVARRLGPSLADDIVSDAFLTAFRRRGRYDMSHPDARPWLYGITARLISRHRRVEVRFYRALVRSGIDEIVEPYAERVDDRVAAQQAGLAAALAKLSPGDREVLLLVAWADMSYQDVARALDIPIGTVRSRLNRARTRTRQALGGSDPAMTREESFDG
;
A
#
# COMPACT_ATOMS: atom_id res chain seq x y z
N VAL A 1 -7.09 -15.16 14.67
CA VAL A 1 -7.24 -15.29 13.20
C VAL A 1 -8.63 -14.90 12.70
N THR A 2 -9.62 -14.67 13.60
CA THR A 2 -11.05 -14.52 13.25
C THR A 2 -11.56 -13.07 13.18
N ASP A 3 -10.80 -12.06 13.63
CA ASP A 3 -11.29 -10.67 13.67
C ASP A 3 -11.21 -9.92 12.32
N ASP A 4 -10.30 -10.31 11.42
CA ASP A 4 -10.10 -9.61 10.14
C ASP A 4 -11.16 -9.94 9.08
N GLU A 5 -11.70 -11.17 9.07
CA GLU A 5 -12.75 -11.56 8.11
C GLU A 5 -14.11 -10.93 8.45
N SER A 6 -14.45 -10.79 9.74
CA SER A 6 -15.71 -10.17 10.19
C SER A 6 -15.74 -8.67 9.86
N GLY A 7 -14.61 -7.99 9.97
CA GLY A 7 -14.51 -6.57 9.61
C GLY A 7 -14.63 -6.30 8.10
N ARG A 8 -14.17 -7.23 7.27
CA ARG A 8 -14.24 -7.11 5.81
C ARG A 8 -15.66 -7.31 5.27
N ALA A 9 -16.42 -8.21 5.85
CA ALA A 9 -17.80 -8.47 5.43
C ALA A 9 -18.74 -7.28 5.61
N VAL A 10 -18.35 -6.28 6.40
CA VAL A 10 -19.19 -5.10 6.72
C VAL A 10 -18.98 -3.92 5.76
N ASP A 11 -17.87 -3.88 4.99
CA ASP A 11 -17.55 -2.69 4.18
C ASP A 11 -18.58 -2.41 3.08
N ALA A 12 -18.99 -3.44 2.33
CA ALA A 12 -20.02 -3.29 1.29
C ALA A 12 -21.34 -2.80 1.87
N GLU A 13 -21.69 -3.26 3.06
CA GLU A 13 -22.90 -2.83 3.76
C GLU A 13 -22.81 -1.36 4.22
N LEU A 14 -21.65 -0.93 4.74
CA LEU A 14 -21.42 0.48 5.08
C LEU A 14 -21.54 1.37 3.85
N ILE A 15 -20.96 0.95 2.73
CA ILE A 15 -21.03 1.68 1.46
C ILE A 15 -22.49 1.76 0.98
N ARG A 16 -23.23 0.65 1.00
CA ARG A 16 -24.64 0.60 0.61
C ARG A 16 -25.51 1.52 1.48
N ARG A 17 -25.33 1.47 2.80
CA ARG A 17 -26.06 2.33 3.74
C ARG A 17 -25.75 3.80 3.52
N SER A 18 -24.51 4.14 3.18
CA SER A 18 -24.08 5.51 2.95
C SER A 18 -24.76 6.21 1.77
N GLU A 19 -25.44 5.46 0.89
CA GLU A 19 -26.21 6.05 -0.20
C GLU A 19 -27.44 6.84 0.32
N HIS A 20 -28.03 6.39 1.43
CA HIS A 20 -29.20 6.99 2.06
C HIS A 20 -28.85 7.74 3.34
N ASP A 21 -27.82 7.28 4.06
CA ASP A 21 -27.29 7.86 5.28
C ASP A 21 -25.78 8.12 5.09
N PRO A 22 -25.39 9.33 4.63
CA PRO A 22 -23.99 9.66 4.35
C PRO A 22 -23.05 9.48 5.55
N GLU A 23 -23.54 9.57 6.78
CA GLU A 23 -22.74 9.44 8.01
C GLU A 23 -22.23 8.01 8.18
N SER A 24 -22.94 7.01 7.67
CA SER A 24 -22.47 5.62 7.68
C SER A 24 -21.14 5.41 6.94
N PHE A 25 -20.71 6.36 6.11
CA PHE A 25 -19.40 6.30 5.45
C PHE A 25 -18.24 6.64 6.39
N ALA A 26 -18.51 7.31 7.52
CA ALA A 26 -17.49 7.62 8.51
C ALA A 26 -16.89 6.33 9.14
N ASP A 27 -17.71 5.31 9.35
CA ASP A 27 -17.23 4.03 9.87
C ASP A 27 -16.21 3.36 8.92
N LEU A 28 -16.39 3.54 7.61
CA LEU A 28 -15.43 3.04 6.62
C LEU A 28 -14.11 3.85 6.67
N PHE A 29 -14.20 5.16 6.91
CA PHE A 29 -13.05 6.02 7.10
C PHE A 29 -12.27 5.59 8.35
N ASP A 30 -12.91 5.48 9.49
CA ASP A 30 -12.27 5.13 10.77
C ASP A 30 -11.56 3.78 10.70
N ARG A 31 -12.15 2.83 9.99
CA ARG A 31 -11.58 1.48 9.80
C ARG A 31 -10.33 1.47 8.93
N HIS A 32 -10.33 2.20 7.83
CA HIS A 32 -9.30 2.06 6.79
C HIS A 32 -8.30 3.21 6.72
N ALA A 33 -8.63 4.42 7.21
CA ALA A 33 -7.76 5.58 7.11
C ALA A 33 -6.40 5.37 7.80
N PRO A 34 -6.30 4.74 8.99
CA PRO A 34 -5.01 4.53 9.63
C PRO A 34 -4.06 3.67 8.79
N ALA A 35 -4.56 2.62 8.14
CA ALA A 35 -3.75 1.75 7.29
C ALA A 35 -3.32 2.45 6.00
N LEU A 36 -4.25 3.18 5.35
CA LEU A 36 -3.95 3.98 4.17
C LEU A 36 -2.94 5.10 4.47
N ARG A 37 -3.07 5.76 5.62
CA ARG A 37 -2.14 6.79 6.06
C ARG A 37 -0.71 6.24 6.19
N ARG A 38 -0.54 5.12 6.87
CA ARG A 38 0.77 4.44 6.95
C ARG A 38 1.32 4.07 5.58
N TYR A 39 0.48 3.54 4.69
CA TYR A 39 0.87 3.19 3.33
C TYR A 39 1.34 4.41 2.53
N VAL A 40 0.59 5.52 2.57
CA VAL A 40 0.94 6.76 1.86
C VAL A 40 2.20 7.40 2.45
N ALA A 41 2.32 7.45 3.79
CA ALA A 41 3.48 8.01 4.48
C ALA A 41 4.78 7.29 4.10
N ARG A 42 4.75 5.97 3.98
CA ARG A 42 5.91 5.18 3.50
C ARG A 42 6.28 5.46 2.04
N ARG A 43 5.38 6.03 1.24
CA ARG A 43 5.59 6.30 -0.19
C ARG A 43 5.95 7.73 -0.49
N LEU A 44 5.34 8.68 0.17
CA LEU A 44 5.44 10.11 -0.13
C LEU A 44 6.00 10.95 1.02
N GLY A 45 6.17 10.33 2.19
CA GLY A 45 6.47 11.01 3.44
C GLY A 45 5.21 11.41 4.21
N PRO A 46 5.36 11.70 5.53
CA PRO A 46 4.23 11.99 6.42
C PRO A 46 3.47 13.28 6.04
N SER A 47 4.16 14.28 5.50
CA SER A 47 3.57 15.59 5.17
C SER A 47 2.45 15.56 4.13
N LEU A 48 2.44 14.55 3.25
CA LEU A 48 1.40 14.39 2.21
C LEU A 48 0.37 13.31 2.56
N ALA A 49 0.58 12.58 3.65
CA ALA A 49 -0.23 11.39 3.94
C ALA A 49 -1.68 11.75 4.22
N ASP A 50 -1.93 12.77 5.03
CA ASP A 50 -3.29 13.17 5.42
C ASP A 50 -4.07 13.74 4.24
N ASP A 51 -3.45 14.57 3.40
CA ASP A 51 -4.07 15.14 2.21
C ASP A 51 -4.47 14.04 1.20
N ILE A 52 -3.56 13.11 0.91
CA ILE A 52 -3.83 12.01 -0.03
C ILE A 52 -4.91 11.07 0.50
N VAL A 53 -4.93 10.78 1.81
CA VAL A 53 -5.96 9.93 2.40
C VAL A 53 -7.32 10.64 2.37
N SER A 54 -7.38 11.92 2.72
CA SER A 54 -8.60 12.73 2.64
C SER A 54 -9.15 12.77 1.20
N ASP A 55 -8.30 13.00 0.22
CA ASP A 55 -8.66 12.98 -1.21
C ASP A 55 -9.14 11.60 -1.66
N ALA A 56 -8.53 10.53 -1.14
CA ALA A 56 -8.93 9.17 -1.46
C ALA A 56 -10.34 8.86 -0.94
N PHE A 57 -10.62 9.20 0.30
CA PHE A 57 -11.96 8.99 0.88
C PHE A 57 -13.02 9.92 0.26
N LEU A 58 -12.69 11.16 -0.04
CA LEU A 58 -13.59 12.05 -0.78
C LEU A 58 -13.92 11.51 -2.17
N THR A 59 -12.91 10.96 -2.86
CA THR A 59 -13.12 10.30 -4.16
C THR A 59 -13.95 9.04 -4.02
N ALA A 60 -13.70 8.24 -3.00
CA ALA A 60 -14.47 7.04 -2.69
C ALA A 60 -15.92 7.40 -2.38
N PHE A 61 -16.16 8.37 -1.50
CA PHE A 61 -17.50 8.86 -1.16
C PHE A 61 -18.29 9.31 -2.39
N ARG A 62 -17.68 10.10 -3.27
CA ARG A 62 -18.32 10.55 -4.52
C ARG A 62 -18.63 9.41 -5.49
N ARG A 63 -17.90 8.30 -5.41
CA ARG A 63 -18.05 7.14 -6.29
C ARG A 63 -18.75 5.95 -5.65
N ARG A 64 -19.25 6.08 -4.42
CA ARG A 64 -19.80 4.96 -3.63
C ARG A 64 -20.95 4.23 -4.34
N GLY A 65 -21.80 4.94 -5.04
CA GLY A 65 -22.88 4.34 -5.84
C GLY A 65 -22.43 3.55 -7.08
N ARG A 66 -21.10 3.50 -7.35
CA ARG A 66 -20.50 2.67 -8.40
C ARG A 66 -19.65 1.54 -7.83
N TYR A 67 -19.67 1.38 -6.50
CA TYR A 67 -18.97 0.27 -5.88
C TYR A 67 -19.65 -1.04 -6.23
N ASP A 68 -18.85 -2.05 -6.58
CA ASP A 68 -19.37 -3.40 -6.85
C ASP A 68 -19.63 -4.12 -5.52
N MET A 69 -20.91 -4.18 -5.15
CA MET A 69 -21.37 -4.79 -3.89
C MET A 69 -21.14 -6.30 -3.81
N SER A 70 -20.74 -6.96 -4.91
CA SER A 70 -20.33 -8.38 -4.87
C SER A 70 -19.01 -8.58 -4.12
N HIS A 71 -18.28 -7.50 -3.85
CA HIS A 71 -17.02 -7.50 -3.11
C HIS A 71 -17.25 -6.99 -1.69
N PRO A 72 -17.19 -7.87 -0.67
CA PRO A 72 -17.44 -7.47 0.73
C PRO A 72 -16.33 -6.57 1.31
N ASP A 73 -15.09 -6.70 0.83
CA ASP A 73 -13.91 -5.97 1.28
C ASP A 73 -13.62 -4.76 0.37
N ALA A 74 -13.71 -3.55 0.92
CA ALA A 74 -13.44 -2.31 0.19
C ALA A 74 -11.95 -1.97 0.06
N ARG A 75 -11.05 -2.69 0.72
CA ARG A 75 -9.61 -2.41 0.68
C ARG A 75 -9.06 -2.32 -0.75
N PRO A 76 -9.30 -3.29 -1.67
CA PRO A 76 -8.79 -3.20 -3.03
C PRO A 76 -9.26 -1.93 -3.75
N TRP A 77 -10.49 -1.53 -3.55
CA TRP A 77 -11.06 -0.33 -4.14
C TRP A 77 -10.42 0.95 -3.58
N LEU A 78 -10.32 1.08 -2.25
CA LEU A 78 -9.70 2.22 -1.58
C LEU A 78 -8.22 2.36 -1.94
N TYR A 79 -7.46 1.27 -1.92
CA TYR A 79 -6.06 1.28 -2.33
C TYR A 79 -5.88 1.56 -3.82
N GLY A 80 -6.81 1.12 -4.67
CA GLY A 80 -6.81 1.46 -6.09
C GLY A 80 -7.01 2.96 -6.35
N ILE A 81 -7.90 3.62 -5.59
CA ILE A 81 -8.06 5.07 -5.62
C ILE A 81 -6.78 5.76 -5.14
N THR A 82 -6.25 5.31 -3.99
CA THR A 82 -5.04 5.86 -3.39
C THR A 82 -3.82 5.72 -4.31
N ALA A 83 -3.64 4.57 -4.97
CA ALA A 83 -2.57 4.34 -5.93
C ALA A 83 -2.62 5.33 -7.11
N ARG A 84 -3.82 5.64 -7.62
CA ARG A 84 -4.00 6.64 -8.69
C ARG A 84 -3.65 8.05 -8.22
N LEU A 85 -3.98 8.41 -6.98
CA LEU A 85 -3.60 9.69 -6.39
C LEU A 85 -2.08 9.78 -6.20
N ILE A 86 -1.45 8.77 -5.63
CA ILE A 86 0.01 8.70 -5.46
C ILE A 86 0.72 8.80 -6.82
N SER A 87 0.17 8.20 -7.88
CA SER A 87 0.79 8.24 -9.21
C SER A 87 0.98 9.67 -9.75
N ARG A 88 0.15 10.62 -9.33
CA ARG A 88 0.29 12.05 -9.66
C ARG A 88 1.49 12.68 -8.95
N HIS A 89 1.88 12.13 -7.80
CA HIS A 89 3.02 12.57 -6.98
C HIS A 89 4.30 11.77 -7.24
N ARG A 90 4.39 11.05 -8.37
CA ARG A 90 5.50 10.15 -8.70
C ARG A 90 6.89 10.79 -8.54
N ARG A 91 7.04 12.08 -8.91
CA ARG A 91 8.32 12.78 -8.76
C ARG A 91 8.68 13.02 -7.29
N VAL A 92 7.65 13.24 -6.45
CA VAL A 92 7.80 13.39 -5.00
C VAL A 92 8.19 12.04 -4.39
N GLU A 93 7.51 10.96 -4.77
CA GLU A 93 7.82 9.60 -4.32
C GLU A 93 9.29 9.22 -4.59
N VAL A 94 9.76 9.40 -5.80
CA VAL A 94 11.16 9.09 -6.16
C VAL A 94 12.14 9.99 -5.41
N ARG A 95 11.83 11.27 -5.22
CA ARG A 95 12.67 12.18 -4.41
C ARG A 95 12.72 11.76 -2.95
N PHE A 96 11.60 11.35 -2.38
CA PHE A 96 11.51 10.85 -1.02
C PHE A 96 12.40 9.62 -0.81
N TYR A 97 12.28 8.59 -1.65
CA TYR A 97 13.17 7.43 -1.56
C TYR A 97 14.66 7.78 -1.71
N ARG A 98 14.99 8.72 -2.60
CA ARG A 98 16.38 9.20 -2.74
C ARG A 98 16.86 9.99 -1.52
N ALA A 99 15.98 10.68 -0.83
CA ALA A 99 16.33 11.38 0.42
C ALA A 99 16.59 10.37 1.54
N LEU A 100 15.76 9.32 1.69
CA LEU A 100 15.98 8.24 2.64
C LEU A 100 17.34 7.55 2.43
N VAL A 101 17.78 7.36 1.18
CA VAL A 101 19.12 6.82 0.88
C VAL A 101 20.23 7.70 1.45
N ARG A 102 20.07 9.03 1.45
CA ARG A 102 21.10 9.98 1.89
C ARG A 102 21.10 10.17 3.40
N SER A 103 19.93 10.12 4.04
CA SER A 103 19.80 10.37 5.49
C SER A 103 20.11 9.13 6.35
N GLY A 104 19.99 7.93 5.77
CA GLY A 104 20.10 6.69 6.53
C GLY A 104 19.01 6.50 7.60
N ILE A 105 18.01 7.39 7.65
CA ILE A 105 16.96 7.44 8.67
C ILE A 105 15.64 7.03 8.05
N ASP A 106 14.96 6.09 8.67
CA ASP A 106 13.56 5.82 8.42
C ASP A 106 12.70 6.81 9.23
N GLU A 107 12.36 7.95 8.64
CA GLU A 107 11.45 8.95 9.22
C GLU A 107 10.02 8.43 9.44
N ILE A 108 9.76 7.15 9.12
CA ILE A 108 8.43 6.54 9.09
C ILE A 108 8.15 5.71 10.36
N VAL A 109 9.16 5.47 11.18
CA VAL A 109 8.99 4.79 12.48
C VAL A 109 8.73 5.83 13.55
N GLU A 110 7.66 5.61 14.32
CA GLU A 110 7.25 6.43 15.48
C GLU A 110 8.44 6.87 16.35
N PRO A 111 8.38 8.04 17.05
CA PRO A 111 9.52 8.65 17.74
C PRO A 111 10.05 7.85 18.95
N TYR A 112 9.88 6.54 18.97
CA TYR A 112 10.28 5.65 20.08
C TYR A 112 11.25 4.54 19.64
N ALA A 113 12.22 4.85 18.79
CA ALA A 113 13.30 3.91 18.48
C ALA A 113 14.65 4.46 18.91
N GLU A 114 15.06 4.06 20.12
CA GLU A 114 16.46 4.13 20.54
C GLU A 114 17.33 3.38 19.52
N ARG A 115 18.37 4.07 19.02
CA ARG A 115 19.51 3.56 18.24
C ARG A 115 19.15 2.48 17.20
N VAL A 116 18.80 2.95 16.02
CA VAL A 116 18.80 2.09 14.84
C VAL A 116 20.24 1.62 14.61
N ASP A 117 20.46 0.31 14.68
CA ASP A 117 21.74 -0.32 14.35
C ASP A 117 22.16 0.12 12.94
N ASP A 118 23.42 0.54 12.73
CA ASP A 118 23.95 0.99 11.42
C ASP A 118 23.63 0.00 10.29
N ARG A 119 23.48 -1.26 10.63
CA ARG A 119 23.11 -2.35 9.72
C ARG A 119 21.65 -2.24 9.23
N VAL A 120 20.73 -1.84 10.11
CA VAL A 120 19.30 -1.62 9.77
C VAL A 120 19.17 -0.38 8.89
N ALA A 121 19.89 0.70 9.23
CA ALA A 121 19.92 1.92 8.43
C ALA A 121 20.46 1.66 7.01
N ALA A 122 21.53 0.88 6.88
CA ALA A 122 22.08 0.48 5.58
C ALA A 122 21.11 -0.37 4.75
N GLN A 123 20.37 -1.30 5.39
CA GLN A 123 19.35 -2.10 4.72
C GLN A 123 18.16 -1.25 4.23
N GLN A 124 17.72 -0.30 5.05
CA GLN A 124 16.64 0.64 4.69
C GLN A 124 17.03 1.53 3.51
N ALA A 125 18.24 2.08 3.55
CA ALA A 125 18.80 2.87 2.44
C ALA A 125 18.90 2.04 1.16
N GLY A 126 19.34 0.79 1.26
CA GLY A 126 19.38 -0.16 0.13
C GLY A 126 18.00 -0.43 -0.47
N LEU A 127 17.00 -0.67 0.39
CA LEU A 127 15.61 -0.88 -0.05
C LEU A 127 15.04 0.38 -0.73
N ALA A 128 15.23 1.56 -0.15
CA ALA A 128 14.79 2.82 -0.73
C ALA A 128 15.43 3.06 -2.11
N ALA A 129 16.73 2.77 -2.26
CA ALA A 129 17.44 2.87 -3.54
C ALA A 129 16.86 1.88 -4.58
N ALA A 130 16.55 0.66 -4.17
CA ALA A 130 15.92 -0.33 -5.04
C ALA A 130 14.53 0.12 -5.48
N LEU A 131 13.68 0.58 -4.57
CA LEU A 131 12.34 1.08 -4.87
C LEU A 131 12.36 2.29 -5.82
N ALA A 132 13.33 3.20 -5.65
CA ALA A 132 13.48 4.36 -6.54
C ALA A 132 13.76 3.96 -8.00
N LYS A 133 14.42 2.82 -8.23
CA LYS A 133 14.80 2.31 -9.55
C LYS A 133 13.72 1.48 -10.22
N LEU A 134 12.71 0.98 -9.49
CA LEU A 134 11.63 0.20 -10.07
C LEU A 134 10.77 1.03 -11.03
N SER A 135 10.23 0.37 -12.06
CA SER A 135 9.16 0.97 -12.85
C SER A 135 7.95 1.26 -11.97
N PRO A 136 7.13 2.28 -12.29
CA PRO A 136 5.97 2.60 -11.46
C PRO A 136 5.02 1.43 -11.26
N GLY A 137 4.73 0.68 -12.32
CA GLY A 137 3.80 -0.45 -12.23
C GLY A 137 4.38 -1.64 -11.46
N ASP A 138 5.69 -1.91 -11.57
CA ASP A 138 6.35 -2.97 -10.81
C ASP A 138 6.40 -2.59 -9.31
N ARG A 139 6.74 -1.31 -9.02
CA ARG A 139 6.73 -0.78 -7.64
C ARG A 139 5.34 -0.84 -7.02
N GLU A 140 4.29 -0.43 -7.74
CA GLU A 140 2.92 -0.42 -7.25
C GLU A 140 2.47 -1.82 -6.82
N VAL A 141 2.68 -2.81 -7.69
CA VAL A 141 2.34 -4.20 -7.39
C VAL A 141 3.12 -4.71 -6.17
N LEU A 142 4.43 -4.47 -6.12
CA LEU A 142 5.27 -4.89 -4.99
C LEU A 142 4.77 -4.30 -3.67
N LEU A 143 4.48 -3.01 -3.63
CA LEU A 143 4.09 -2.32 -2.40
C LEU A 143 2.67 -2.68 -1.94
N LEU A 144 1.74 -2.95 -2.85
CA LEU A 144 0.41 -3.44 -2.49
C LEU A 144 0.48 -4.84 -1.87
N VAL A 145 1.33 -5.72 -2.38
CA VAL A 145 1.54 -7.05 -1.79
C VAL A 145 2.28 -6.94 -0.45
N ALA A 146 3.39 -6.20 -0.40
CA ALA A 146 4.29 -6.21 0.75
C ALA A 146 3.84 -5.32 1.92
N TRP A 147 3.22 -4.15 1.64
CA TRP A 147 2.86 -3.16 2.66
C TRP A 147 1.37 -3.09 2.95
N ALA A 148 0.52 -3.46 1.99
CA ALA A 148 -0.92 -3.50 2.17
C ALA A 148 -1.47 -4.92 2.39
N ASP A 149 -0.59 -5.93 2.38
CA ASP A 149 -0.92 -7.35 2.60
C ASP A 149 -2.09 -7.84 1.72
N MET A 150 -2.02 -7.48 0.43
CA MET A 150 -3.05 -7.83 -0.54
C MET A 150 -2.73 -9.11 -1.27
N SER A 151 -3.76 -9.94 -1.47
CA SER A 151 -3.67 -11.07 -2.39
C SER A 151 -3.44 -10.60 -3.84
N TYR A 152 -2.94 -11.48 -4.69
CA TYR A 152 -2.76 -11.15 -6.12
C TYR A 152 -4.07 -10.80 -6.82
N GLN A 153 -5.18 -11.39 -6.37
CA GLN A 153 -6.52 -11.07 -6.88
C GLN A 153 -6.94 -9.67 -6.46
N ASP A 154 -6.68 -9.29 -5.20
CA ASP A 154 -6.97 -7.95 -4.69
C ASP A 154 -6.14 -6.87 -5.41
N VAL A 155 -4.85 -7.14 -5.64
CA VAL A 155 -3.99 -6.24 -6.42
C VAL A 155 -4.49 -6.10 -7.86
N ALA A 156 -4.93 -7.20 -8.49
CA ALA A 156 -5.50 -7.18 -9.83
C ALA A 156 -6.75 -6.29 -9.88
N ARG A 157 -7.65 -6.42 -8.90
CA ARG A 157 -8.84 -5.56 -8.75
C ARG A 157 -8.48 -4.10 -8.47
N ALA A 158 -7.59 -3.85 -7.51
CA ALA A 158 -7.18 -2.50 -7.13
C ALA A 158 -6.60 -1.71 -8.30
N LEU A 159 -5.76 -2.36 -9.12
CA LEU A 159 -5.06 -1.72 -10.22
C LEU A 159 -5.79 -1.85 -11.57
N ASP A 160 -6.89 -2.60 -11.63
CA ASP A 160 -7.62 -2.92 -12.85
C ASP A 160 -6.69 -3.52 -13.94
N ILE A 161 -5.97 -4.59 -13.57
CA ILE A 161 -5.04 -5.31 -14.45
C ILE A 161 -5.24 -6.83 -14.31
N PRO A 162 -4.95 -7.60 -15.37
CA PRO A 162 -5.01 -9.06 -15.29
C PRO A 162 -4.07 -9.63 -14.21
N ILE A 163 -4.49 -10.70 -13.53
CA ILE A 163 -3.69 -11.37 -12.49
C ILE A 163 -2.33 -11.86 -13.02
N GLY A 164 -2.25 -12.27 -14.30
CA GLY A 164 -1.00 -12.61 -14.96
C GLY A 164 -0.03 -11.42 -15.03
N THR A 165 -0.56 -10.20 -15.19
CA THR A 165 0.22 -8.96 -15.14
C THR A 165 0.72 -8.67 -13.73
N VAL A 166 -0.09 -8.95 -12.69
CA VAL A 166 0.36 -8.83 -11.29
C VAL A 166 1.54 -9.75 -11.03
N ARG A 167 1.42 -11.04 -11.39
CA ARG A 167 2.50 -12.03 -11.21
C ARG A 167 3.78 -11.61 -11.94
N SER A 168 3.70 -11.21 -13.19
CA SER A 168 4.87 -10.82 -13.98
C SER A 168 5.54 -9.54 -13.45
N ARG A 169 4.76 -8.53 -13.03
CA ARG A 169 5.29 -7.31 -12.43
C ARG A 169 5.93 -7.59 -11.07
N LEU A 170 5.29 -8.40 -10.23
CA LEU A 170 5.83 -8.77 -8.93
C LEU A 170 7.15 -9.52 -9.05
N ASN A 171 7.23 -10.48 -9.96
CA ASN A 171 8.47 -11.22 -10.22
C ASN A 171 9.61 -10.29 -10.66
N ARG A 172 9.35 -9.37 -11.62
CA ARG A 172 10.35 -8.37 -12.03
C ARG A 172 10.76 -7.45 -10.88
N ALA A 173 9.79 -7.00 -10.07
CA ALA A 173 10.07 -6.14 -8.93
C ALA A 173 10.96 -6.85 -7.90
N ARG A 174 10.62 -8.08 -7.52
CA ARG A 174 11.39 -8.91 -6.57
C ARG A 174 12.81 -9.18 -7.09
N THR A 175 12.95 -9.56 -8.34
CA THR A 175 14.27 -9.82 -8.96
C THR A 175 15.15 -8.59 -8.91
N ARG A 176 14.62 -7.41 -9.32
CA ARG A 176 15.38 -6.16 -9.30
C ARG A 176 15.73 -5.69 -7.88
N THR A 177 14.79 -5.85 -6.94
CA THR A 177 15.03 -5.50 -5.52
C THR A 177 16.09 -6.41 -4.92
N ARG A 178 16.02 -7.73 -5.15
CA ARG A 178 17.03 -8.69 -4.70
C ARG A 178 18.41 -8.38 -5.26
N GLN A 179 18.51 -8.11 -6.56
CA GLN A 179 19.76 -7.72 -7.19
C GLN A 179 20.37 -6.43 -6.57
N ALA A 180 19.50 -5.46 -6.28
CA ALA A 180 19.94 -4.20 -5.67
C ALA A 180 20.39 -4.35 -4.21
N LEU A 181 19.88 -5.36 -3.49
CA LEU A 181 20.21 -5.67 -2.10
C LEU A 181 21.35 -6.70 -1.95
N GLY A 182 22.07 -7.02 -3.03
CA GLY A 182 23.18 -7.97 -2.99
C GLY A 182 22.78 -9.41 -2.74
N GLY A 183 21.56 -9.81 -3.11
CA GLY A 183 21.05 -11.16 -2.96
C GLY A 183 20.47 -11.50 -1.58
N SER A 184 20.56 -10.62 -0.59
CA SER A 184 19.88 -10.80 0.69
C SER A 184 18.38 -10.54 0.51
N ASP A 185 17.53 -11.51 0.84
CA ASP A 185 16.07 -11.41 0.64
C ASP A 185 15.37 -11.08 1.96
N PRO A 186 14.87 -9.86 2.17
CA PRO A 186 14.04 -9.56 3.33
C PRO A 186 12.58 -10.01 3.18
N ALA A 187 12.15 -10.51 2.00
CA ALA A 187 10.76 -10.83 1.72
C ALA A 187 10.46 -12.34 1.60
N MET A 188 11.46 -13.23 1.70
CA MET A 188 11.29 -14.69 1.50
C MET A 188 10.77 -15.44 2.74
N THR A 189 10.54 -14.79 3.88
CA THR A 189 10.14 -15.49 5.11
C THR A 189 8.64 -15.86 5.14
N ARG A 190 7.86 -15.56 4.11
CA ARG A 190 6.39 -15.77 4.12
C ARG A 190 5.79 -16.67 3.06
N GLU A 191 6.58 -17.21 2.11
CA GLU A 191 6.01 -18.04 1.02
C GLU A 191 5.98 -19.55 1.26
N GLU A 192 6.60 -20.08 2.30
CA GLU A 192 6.59 -21.53 2.57
C GLU A 192 5.33 -22.05 3.30
N SER A 193 4.33 -21.20 3.57
CA SER A 193 3.14 -21.59 4.34
C SER A 193 1.83 -21.67 3.52
N PHE A 194 1.87 -21.57 2.18
CA PHE A 194 0.65 -21.57 1.35
C PHE A 194 0.67 -22.57 0.18
N ASP A 195 1.35 -23.71 0.34
CA ASP A 195 1.17 -24.88 -0.53
C ASP A 195 0.91 -26.10 0.36
N GLY A 196 -0.38 -26.31 0.66
CA GLY A 196 -0.90 -27.45 1.38
C GLY A 196 -2.41 -27.52 1.25
#